data_237d6da1c75a04886ca94577bd1c7833
#
_entry.id   237d6da1c75a04886ca94577bd1c7833
#
_cell.length_a   1.000
_cell.length_b   1.000
_cell.length_c   1.000
_cell.angle_alpha   90.00
_cell.angle_beta   90.00
_cell.angle_gamma   90.00
#
_symmetry.space_group_name_H-M   'P 1'
#
loop_
_entity.id
_entity.type
_entity.pdbx_description
1 polymer ?
#
loop_
_entity_poly.entity_id
_entity_poly.type
_entity_poly.pdbx_seq_one_letter_code
_entity_poly.pdbx_strand_id
1 'polypeptide(L)'
;MLSDPREGIRLIIESTVSEMVNTSMPASIMAYDAAKNRAVIKPDLPKRLDNGEALESPKVVEIPIAWPSACGGKASLTMPLQAGDPLVNIVQQRSLEGWLDGKRTMPDDPRQFDISDSIAIPGGGHTGTVGHAEDVVLKFDKCSLVLKKDGSVVLGNDKASIIIDSGGNMTIKANSIAIDTPSNKFTLQTHRHPGVQPGSGTTSQPV
;
A
#
# COMPACT_ATOMS: atom_id res chain seq x y z
N MET A 1 2.52 -51.55 2.35
CA MET A 1 3.71 -51.86 3.17
C MET A 1 4.87 -51.05 2.56
N LEU A 2 5.43 -50.08 3.24
CA LEU A 2 6.60 -49.35 2.75
C LEU A 2 7.79 -50.31 2.73
N SER A 3 8.32 -50.57 1.57
CA SER A 3 9.37 -51.57 1.36
C SER A 3 10.79 -51.12 1.77
N ASP A 4 10.97 -49.78 1.97
CA ASP A 4 12.23 -49.16 2.38
C ASP A 4 12.01 -48.27 3.62
N PRO A 5 12.72 -48.52 4.73
CA PRO A 5 12.66 -47.68 5.93
C PRO A 5 13.02 -46.22 5.67
N ARG A 6 13.88 -45.94 4.68
CA ARG A 6 14.28 -44.55 4.28
C ARG A 6 13.12 -43.78 3.71
N GLU A 7 12.25 -44.46 2.94
CA GLU A 7 11.05 -43.83 2.36
C GLU A 7 10.05 -43.45 3.45
N GLY A 8 9.91 -44.32 4.45
CA GLY A 8 9.06 -44.04 5.63
C GLY A 8 9.54 -42.81 6.41
N ILE A 9 10.86 -42.71 6.65
CA ILE A 9 11.47 -41.56 7.33
C ILE A 9 11.28 -40.28 6.48
N ARG A 10 11.48 -40.34 5.16
CA ARG A 10 11.29 -39.22 4.26
C ARG A 10 9.87 -38.69 4.31
N LEU A 11 8.87 -39.54 4.23
CA LEU A 11 7.46 -39.16 4.30
C LEU A 11 7.10 -38.51 5.62
N ILE A 12 7.64 -39.03 6.75
CA ILE A 12 7.43 -38.42 8.07
C ILE A 12 8.04 -37.04 8.13
N ILE A 13 9.27 -36.84 7.63
CA ILE A 13 9.93 -35.53 7.60
C ILE A 13 9.13 -34.56 6.72
N GLU A 14 8.74 -34.97 5.50
CA GLU A 14 7.97 -34.13 4.57
C GLU A 14 6.64 -33.70 5.17
N SER A 15 5.91 -34.62 5.80
CA SER A 15 4.64 -34.32 6.46
C SER A 15 4.85 -33.37 7.65
N THR A 16 5.82 -33.64 8.50
CA THR A 16 6.13 -32.80 9.67
C THR A 16 6.51 -31.39 9.26
N VAL A 17 7.39 -31.24 8.26
CA VAL A 17 7.82 -29.92 7.75
C VAL A 17 6.64 -29.17 7.16
N SER A 18 5.80 -29.84 6.35
CA SER A 18 4.63 -29.22 5.72
C SER A 18 3.56 -28.77 6.72
N GLU A 19 3.51 -29.38 7.89
CA GLU A 19 2.56 -29.04 8.97
C GLU A 19 3.08 -27.96 9.91
N MET A 20 4.37 -27.93 10.16
CA MET A 20 4.98 -27.04 11.17
C MET A 20 5.52 -25.74 10.59
N VAL A 21 5.86 -25.69 9.29
CA VAL A 21 6.50 -24.53 8.69
C VAL A 21 5.48 -23.68 7.92
N ASN A 22 4.98 -22.64 8.54
CA ASN A 22 4.25 -21.60 7.84
C ASN A 22 5.25 -20.60 7.22
N THR A 23 5.01 -20.14 6.00
CA THR A 23 5.88 -19.18 5.30
C THR A 23 5.13 -17.90 4.93
N SER A 24 4.47 -17.88 3.79
CA SER A 24 3.67 -16.75 3.35
C SER A 24 2.39 -17.26 2.70
N MET A 25 1.32 -16.49 2.82
CA MET A 25 0.04 -16.82 2.21
C MET A 25 -0.76 -15.56 1.92
N PRO A 26 -1.61 -15.57 0.88
CA PRO A 26 -2.59 -14.52 0.69
C PRO A 26 -3.58 -14.52 1.85
N ALA A 27 -3.99 -13.33 2.25
CA ALA A 27 -4.97 -13.14 3.30
C ALA A 27 -5.79 -11.87 3.05
N SER A 28 -6.91 -11.76 3.75
CA SER A 28 -7.80 -10.61 3.71
C SER A 28 -7.87 -9.93 5.07
N ILE A 29 -7.96 -8.60 5.04
CA ILE A 29 -8.16 -7.78 6.25
C ILE A 29 -9.58 -8.00 6.77
N MET A 30 -9.70 -8.29 8.06
CA MET A 30 -10.98 -8.36 8.76
C MET A 30 -11.26 -7.08 9.55
N ALA A 31 -10.21 -6.47 10.11
CA ALA A 31 -10.24 -5.19 10.80
C ALA A 31 -8.83 -4.58 10.81
N TYR A 32 -8.76 -3.24 10.81
CA TYR A 32 -7.50 -2.51 10.89
C TYR A 32 -7.58 -1.38 11.92
N ASP A 33 -6.62 -1.35 12.82
CA ASP A 33 -6.39 -0.27 13.78
C ASP A 33 -5.22 0.59 13.29
N ALA A 34 -5.54 1.72 12.67
CA ALA A 34 -4.55 2.65 12.13
C ALA A 34 -3.67 3.30 13.21
N ALA A 35 -4.20 3.50 14.43
CA ALA A 35 -3.45 4.12 15.51
C ALA A 35 -2.34 3.21 16.03
N LYS A 36 -2.57 1.90 16.03
CA LYS A 36 -1.59 0.90 16.43
C LYS A 36 -0.79 0.33 15.26
N ASN A 37 -1.21 0.58 14.02
CA ASN A 37 -0.71 -0.09 12.82
C ASN A 37 -0.81 -1.61 12.94
N ARG A 38 -1.98 -2.13 13.36
CA ARG A 38 -2.25 -3.55 13.55
C ARG A 38 -3.52 -3.97 12.82
N ALA A 39 -3.52 -5.18 12.29
CA ALA A 39 -4.68 -5.75 11.61
C ALA A 39 -5.08 -7.10 12.21
N VAL A 40 -6.36 -7.40 12.11
CA VAL A 40 -6.89 -8.74 12.19
C VAL A 40 -7.03 -9.25 10.76
N ILE A 41 -6.42 -10.37 10.45
CA ILE A 41 -6.42 -10.95 9.11
C ILE A 41 -7.02 -12.36 9.12
N LYS A 42 -7.51 -12.81 7.96
CA LYS A 42 -7.89 -14.19 7.72
C LYS A 42 -7.14 -14.69 6.48
N PRO A 43 -6.34 -15.78 6.58
CA PRO A 43 -5.77 -16.42 5.40
C PRO A 43 -6.87 -16.87 4.44
N ASP A 44 -6.67 -16.65 3.14
CA ASP A 44 -7.68 -16.91 2.11
C ASP A 44 -7.67 -18.35 1.60
N LEU A 45 -6.56 -19.06 1.82
CA LEU A 45 -6.40 -20.44 1.35
C LEU A 45 -6.60 -21.42 2.50
N PRO A 46 -7.68 -22.22 2.49
CA PRO A 46 -7.87 -23.28 3.46
C PRO A 46 -6.88 -24.42 3.22
N LYS A 47 -6.52 -25.14 4.29
CA LYS A 47 -5.72 -26.37 4.19
C LYS A 47 -6.61 -27.49 3.67
N ARG A 48 -6.13 -28.23 2.67
CA ARG A 48 -6.79 -29.46 2.22
C ARG A 48 -6.38 -30.61 3.13
N LEU A 49 -7.37 -31.31 3.70
CA LEU A 49 -7.16 -32.51 4.49
C LEU A 49 -7.05 -33.74 3.58
N ASP A 50 -6.52 -34.85 4.11
CA ASP A 50 -6.32 -36.12 3.37
C ASP A 50 -7.65 -36.73 2.89
N ASN A 51 -8.74 -36.49 3.62
CA ASN A 51 -10.10 -36.89 3.25
C ASN A 51 -10.73 -36.01 2.14
N GLY A 52 -10.00 -34.96 1.67
CA GLY A 52 -10.44 -34.01 0.65
C GLY A 52 -11.24 -32.82 1.17
N GLU A 53 -11.52 -32.76 2.46
CA GLU A 53 -12.21 -31.63 3.09
C GLU A 53 -11.28 -30.42 3.23
N ALA A 54 -11.88 -29.21 3.29
CA ALA A 54 -11.17 -27.98 3.55
C ALA A 54 -11.17 -27.65 5.04
N LEU A 55 -9.99 -27.39 5.60
CA LEU A 55 -9.85 -26.86 6.95
C LEU A 55 -9.61 -25.35 6.84
N GLU A 56 -10.59 -24.55 7.27
CA GLU A 56 -10.50 -23.09 7.28
C GLU A 56 -9.42 -22.61 8.23
N SER A 57 -8.63 -21.65 7.76
CA SER A 57 -7.61 -21.02 8.59
C SER A 57 -8.24 -20.12 9.67
N PRO A 58 -7.67 -20.11 10.88
CA PRO A 58 -8.14 -19.22 11.93
C PRO A 58 -7.86 -17.75 11.57
N LYS A 59 -8.60 -16.84 12.20
CA LYS A 59 -8.24 -15.41 12.19
C LYS A 59 -6.96 -15.19 12.98
N VAL A 60 -6.08 -14.36 12.47
CA VAL A 60 -4.84 -13.93 13.14
C VAL A 60 -4.97 -12.48 13.55
N VAL A 61 -4.74 -12.20 14.82
CA VAL A 61 -4.95 -10.88 15.41
C VAL A 61 -3.62 -10.17 15.67
N GLU A 62 -3.68 -8.83 15.72
CA GLU A 62 -2.57 -7.96 16.10
C GLU A 62 -1.35 -8.04 15.17
N ILE A 63 -1.55 -8.39 13.90
CA ILE A 63 -0.49 -8.44 12.90
C ILE A 63 -0.07 -7.03 12.50
N PRO A 64 1.23 -6.67 12.56
CA PRO A 64 1.72 -5.39 12.08
C PRO A 64 1.64 -5.30 10.56
N ILE A 65 1.27 -4.12 10.06
CA ILE A 65 1.32 -3.81 8.63
C ILE A 65 2.67 -3.20 8.30
N ALA A 66 3.37 -3.78 7.31
CA ALA A 66 4.63 -3.27 6.80
C ALA A 66 4.39 -2.23 5.71
N TRP A 67 4.57 -0.97 6.04
CA TRP A 67 4.56 0.13 5.09
C TRP A 67 5.98 0.42 4.58
N PRO A 68 6.15 0.76 3.30
CA PRO A 68 7.40 1.32 2.82
C PRO A 68 7.77 2.56 3.62
N SER A 69 8.88 2.49 4.36
CA SER A 69 9.35 3.59 5.19
C SER A 69 10.86 3.62 5.26
N ALA A 70 11.42 4.82 5.41
CA ALA A 70 12.85 5.07 5.45
C ALA A 70 13.18 6.30 6.30
N CYS A 71 14.47 6.63 6.43
CA CYS A 71 14.96 7.80 7.15
C CYS A 71 14.47 7.89 8.60
N GLY A 72 14.39 6.75 9.30
CA GLY A 72 13.88 6.71 10.68
C GLY A 72 12.39 7.09 10.78
N GLY A 73 11.59 6.75 9.76
CA GLY A 73 10.16 7.05 9.70
C GLY A 73 9.79 8.42 9.11
N LYS A 74 10.78 9.24 8.71
CA LYS A 74 10.52 10.56 8.08
C LYS A 74 10.00 10.45 6.65
N ALA A 75 10.27 9.34 5.96
CA ALA A 75 9.74 9.03 4.64
C ALA A 75 8.87 7.77 4.75
N SER A 76 7.62 7.85 4.29
CA SER A 76 6.70 6.71 4.30
C SER A 76 5.65 6.83 3.22
N LEU A 77 5.17 5.69 2.74
CA LEU A 77 3.99 5.57 1.89
C LEU A 77 2.98 4.72 2.63
N THR A 78 1.85 5.31 2.99
CA THR A 78 0.75 4.63 3.68
C THR A 78 -0.54 4.78 2.89
N MET A 79 -1.42 3.80 3.00
CA MET A 79 -2.73 3.79 2.34
C MET A 79 -3.82 3.49 3.36
N PRO A 80 -5.03 4.04 3.21
CA PRO A 80 -6.15 3.62 4.04
C PRO A 80 -6.48 2.15 3.75
N LEU A 81 -6.63 1.36 4.80
CA LEU A 81 -7.01 -0.05 4.72
C LEU A 81 -8.39 -0.26 5.30
N GLN A 82 -9.15 -1.16 4.69
CA GLN A 82 -10.49 -1.54 5.13
C GLN A 82 -10.69 -3.05 5.10
N ALA A 83 -11.75 -3.50 5.74
CA ALA A 83 -12.11 -4.92 5.71
C ALA A 83 -12.37 -5.38 4.27
N GLY A 84 -11.84 -6.54 3.92
CA GLY A 84 -11.87 -7.10 2.58
C GLY A 84 -10.65 -6.77 1.72
N ASP A 85 -9.78 -5.83 2.12
CA ASP A 85 -8.57 -5.54 1.35
C ASP A 85 -7.62 -6.75 1.37
N PRO A 86 -7.03 -7.10 0.22
CA PRO A 86 -6.09 -8.20 0.12
C PRO A 86 -4.71 -7.80 0.66
N LEU A 87 -4.02 -8.78 1.19
CA LEU A 87 -2.64 -8.64 1.63
C LEU A 87 -1.87 -9.95 1.47
N VAL A 88 -0.55 -9.86 1.57
CA VAL A 88 0.33 -11.01 1.72
C VAL A 88 0.77 -11.07 3.18
N ASN A 89 0.42 -12.16 3.86
CA ASN A 89 0.90 -12.46 5.20
C ASN A 89 2.24 -13.20 5.11
N ILE A 90 3.26 -12.69 5.82
CA ILE A 90 4.61 -13.27 5.85
C ILE A 90 4.90 -13.71 7.28
N VAL A 91 4.97 -15.01 7.48
CA VAL A 91 5.26 -15.62 8.78
C VAL A 91 6.75 -15.52 9.07
N GLN A 92 7.07 -15.11 10.28
CA GLN A 92 8.46 -14.95 10.70
C GLN A 92 9.03 -16.24 11.28
N GLN A 93 10.32 -16.42 11.11
CA GLN A 93 11.00 -17.62 11.63
C GLN A 93 10.99 -17.69 13.16
N ARG A 94 10.86 -16.57 13.85
CA ARG A 94 10.95 -16.48 15.31
C ARG A 94 9.83 -15.60 15.84
N SER A 95 9.53 -15.74 17.15
CA SER A 95 8.58 -14.88 17.83
C SER A 95 8.92 -13.40 17.66
N LEU A 96 7.89 -12.61 17.30
CA LEU A 96 7.96 -11.16 17.13
C LEU A 96 7.67 -10.39 18.41
N GLU A 97 7.23 -11.02 19.49
CA GLU A 97 6.71 -10.35 20.67
C GLU A 97 7.68 -9.28 21.22
N GLY A 98 8.92 -9.66 21.49
CA GLY A 98 9.92 -8.69 21.97
C GLY A 98 10.26 -7.61 20.93
N TRP A 99 10.27 -7.95 19.65
CA TRP A 99 10.54 -6.98 18.58
C TRP A 99 9.42 -5.94 18.44
N LEU A 100 8.17 -6.35 18.63
CA LEU A 100 7.01 -5.45 18.62
C LEU A 100 7.04 -4.45 19.77
N ASP A 101 7.66 -4.81 20.89
CA ASP A 101 7.94 -3.94 22.03
C ASP A 101 9.21 -3.09 21.88
N GLY A 102 9.85 -3.13 20.72
CA GLY A 102 11.10 -2.40 20.44
C GLY A 102 12.35 -3.04 21.03
N LYS A 103 12.24 -4.24 21.59
CA LYS A 103 13.38 -5.01 22.11
C LYS A 103 14.12 -5.71 20.97
N ARG A 104 15.43 -5.67 21.00
CA ARG A 104 16.32 -6.38 20.05
C ARG A 104 17.09 -7.49 20.75
N THR A 105 16.39 -8.27 21.58
CA THR A 105 16.93 -9.37 22.36
C THR A 105 16.50 -10.70 21.78
N MET A 106 17.06 -11.77 22.29
CA MET A 106 16.58 -13.14 22.02
C MET A 106 15.13 -13.25 22.45
N PRO A 107 14.25 -13.83 21.61
CA PRO A 107 12.86 -14.08 21.98
C PRO A 107 12.76 -14.97 23.25
N ASP A 108 11.86 -14.63 24.14
CA ASP A 108 11.59 -15.44 25.34
C ASP A 108 10.84 -16.73 24.98
N ASP A 109 9.98 -16.67 23.95
CA ASP A 109 9.24 -17.82 23.41
C ASP A 109 10.04 -18.49 22.28
N PRO A 110 10.34 -19.80 22.37
CA PRO A 110 11.12 -20.55 21.38
C PRO A 110 10.33 -20.93 20.12
N ARG A 111 9.04 -20.60 20.02
CA ARG A 111 8.20 -20.93 18.87
C ARG A 111 8.81 -20.41 17.55
N GLN A 112 8.63 -21.18 16.50
CA GLN A 112 9.13 -20.86 15.16
C GLN A 112 8.01 -21.09 14.13
N PHE A 113 8.01 -20.26 13.09
CA PHE A 113 7.06 -20.35 11.96
C PHE A 113 5.58 -20.34 12.40
N ASP A 114 5.28 -19.74 13.53
CA ASP A 114 3.92 -19.60 14.03
C ASP A 114 3.20 -18.49 13.25
N ILE A 115 1.97 -18.76 12.83
CA ILE A 115 1.19 -17.80 12.04
C ILE A 115 0.87 -16.51 12.81
N SER A 116 0.89 -16.55 14.14
CA SER A 116 0.73 -15.35 14.98
C SER A 116 1.93 -14.41 14.93
N ASP A 117 3.10 -14.93 14.54
CA ASP A 117 4.32 -14.15 14.36
C ASP A 117 4.47 -13.73 12.89
N SER A 118 3.56 -12.92 12.42
CA SER A 118 3.51 -12.50 11.02
C SER A 118 3.62 -10.99 10.85
N ILE A 119 4.04 -10.59 9.66
CA ILE A 119 4.00 -9.21 9.18
C ILE A 119 3.20 -9.21 7.88
N ALA A 120 2.26 -8.30 7.72
CA ALA A 120 1.44 -8.22 6.53
C ALA A 120 1.86 -7.08 5.60
N ILE A 121 1.87 -7.34 4.30
CA ILE A 121 2.10 -6.35 3.25
C ILE A 121 0.81 -6.17 2.46
N PRO A 122 0.22 -4.96 2.42
CA PRO A 122 -0.99 -4.70 1.65
C PRO A 122 -0.82 -4.95 0.16
N GLY A 123 -1.85 -5.46 -0.50
CA GLY A 123 -1.85 -5.80 -1.93
C GLY A 123 -1.67 -7.29 -2.20
N GLY A 124 -1.46 -7.65 -3.47
CA GLY A 124 -1.25 -9.04 -3.88
C GLY A 124 -2.53 -9.87 -4.06
N GLY A 125 -3.70 -9.25 -4.06
CA GLY A 125 -4.97 -9.94 -4.32
C GLY A 125 -5.10 -10.36 -5.78
N HIS A 126 -5.84 -11.46 -6.02
CA HIS A 126 -6.13 -11.99 -7.36
C HIS A 126 -7.02 -11.05 -8.21
N THR A 127 -7.78 -10.18 -7.56
CA THR A 127 -8.59 -9.12 -8.18
C THR A 127 -7.89 -7.77 -8.15
N GLY A 128 -6.56 -7.78 -8.04
CA GLY A 128 -5.75 -6.61 -7.80
C GLY A 128 -5.96 -5.47 -8.76
N THR A 129 -5.41 -4.33 -8.43
CA THR A 129 -5.39 -3.13 -9.25
C THR A 129 -4.87 -3.47 -10.65
N VAL A 130 -5.61 -3.03 -11.68
CA VAL A 130 -5.17 -3.17 -13.07
C VAL A 130 -3.83 -2.44 -13.23
N GLY A 131 -2.82 -3.18 -13.64
CA GLY A 131 -1.50 -2.60 -13.91
C GLY A 131 -1.55 -1.61 -15.07
N HIS A 132 -0.72 -0.59 -15.01
CA HIS A 132 -0.47 0.32 -16.12
C HIS A 132 0.77 -0.18 -16.86
N ALA A 133 0.60 -0.44 -18.17
CA ALA A 133 1.66 -1.07 -18.97
C ALA A 133 2.88 -0.14 -19.18
N GLU A 134 2.69 1.17 -19.15
CA GLU A 134 3.71 2.14 -19.54
C GLU A 134 3.94 3.27 -18.54
N ASP A 135 2.94 3.62 -17.72
CA ASP A 135 2.97 4.77 -16.82
C ASP A 135 3.12 4.33 -15.36
N VAL A 136 3.73 5.19 -14.53
CA VAL A 136 3.70 5.06 -13.07
C VAL A 136 2.53 5.84 -12.54
N VAL A 137 1.65 5.18 -11.78
CA VAL A 137 0.40 5.77 -11.27
C VAL A 137 0.30 5.62 -9.76
N LEU A 138 0.15 6.73 -9.06
CA LEU A 138 -0.30 6.79 -7.67
C LEU A 138 -1.75 7.30 -7.69
N LYS A 139 -2.68 6.50 -7.18
CA LYS A 139 -4.11 6.80 -7.27
C LYS A 139 -4.82 6.57 -5.95
N PHE A 140 -5.71 7.47 -5.61
CA PHE A 140 -6.70 7.30 -4.55
C PHE A 140 -8.06 7.83 -5.02
N ASP A 141 -9.03 6.94 -5.24
CA ASP A 141 -10.35 7.23 -5.81
C ASP A 141 -10.23 8.02 -7.13
N LYS A 142 -10.65 9.27 -7.13
CA LYS A 142 -10.61 10.17 -8.29
C LYS A 142 -9.30 10.97 -8.42
N CYS A 143 -8.48 10.99 -7.39
CA CYS A 143 -7.21 11.71 -7.39
C CYS A 143 -6.08 10.82 -7.92
N SER A 144 -5.21 11.38 -8.75
CA SER A 144 -4.05 10.65 -9.26
C SER A 144 -2.83 11.54 -9.51
N LEU A 145 -1.66 10.94 -9.34
CA LEU A 145 -0.39 11.43 -9.89
C LEU A 145 0.08 10.39 -10.90
N VAL A 146 0.28 10.82 -12.14
CA VAL A 146 0.72 9.96 -13.24
C VAL A 146 2.03 10.48 -13.79
N LEU A 147 3.06 9.64 -13.80
CA LEU A 147 4.30 9.87 -14.52
C LEU A 147 4.24 9.05 -15.80
N LYS A 148 4.12 9.73 -16.94
CA LYS A 148 3.93 9.09 -18.23
C LYS A 148 5.24 8.69 -18.87
N LYS A 149 5.21 7.66 -19.69
CA LYS A 149 6.34 7.17 -20.46
C LYS A 149 6.95 8.25 -21.39
N ASP A 150 6.14 9.17 -21.90
CA ASP A 150 6.57 10.27 -22.75
C ASP A 150 7.28 11.41 -21.99
N GLY A 151 7.45 11.29 -20.68
CA GLY A 151 8.04 12.31 -19.81
C GLY A 151 7.04 13.32 -19.26
N SER A 152 5.76 13.22 -19.60
CA SER A 152 4.74 14.11 -19.04
C SER A 152 4.38 13.74 -17.61
N VAL A 153 3.99 14.74 -16.80
CA VAL A 153 3.47 14.56 -15.42
C VAL A 153 2.07 15.11 -15.34
N VAL A 154 1.16 14.32 -14.79
CA VAL A 154 -0.23 14.73 -14.57
C VAL A 154 -0.59 14.54 -13.10
N LEU A 155 -1.00 15.61 -12.45
CA LEU A 155 -1.59 15.59 -11.10
C LEU A 155 -3.01 16.14 -11.19
N GLY A 156 -4.00 15.40 -10.74
CA GLY A 156 -5.36 15.91 -10.82
C GLY A 156 -6.43 14.98 -10.28
N ASN A 157 -7.65 15.45 -10.48
CA ASN A 157 -8.88 14.71 -10.25
C ASN A 157 -9.85 14.98 -11.42
N ASP A 158 -11.13 14.55 -11.29
CA ASP A 158 -12.16 14.74 -12.30
C ASP A 158 -12.54 16.21 -12.58
N LYS A 159 -12.11 17.17 -11.77
CA LYS A 159 -12.48 18.61 -11.87
C LYS A 159 -11.33 19.55 -12.15
N ALA A 160 -10.12 19.19 -11.74
CA ALA A 160 -8.94 20.05 -11.84
C ALA A 160 -7.68 19.22 -12.12
N SER A 161 -6.72 19.79 -12.87
CA SER A 161 -5.45 19.15 -13.13
C SER A 161 -4.30 20.16 -13.31
N ILE A 162 -3.11 19.69 -12.99
CA ILE A 162 -1.82 20.30 -13.34
C ILE A 162 -1.12 19.33 -14.27
N ILE A 163 -0.74 19.77 -15.44
CA ILE A 163 -0.08 18.97 -16.47
C ILE A 163 1.25 19.65 -16.81
N ILE A 164 2.33 18.90 -16.76
CA ILE A 164 3.61 19.28 -17.36
C ILE A 164 3.80 18.33 -18.54
N ASP A 165 3.80 18.86 -19.77
CA ASP A 165 3.98 18.05 -20.97
C ASP A 165 5.45 17.74 -21.23
N SER A 166 5.73 16.83 -22.15
CA SER A 166 7.09 16.43 -22.51
C SER A 166 7.91 17.55 -23.17
N GLY A 167 7.25 18.62 -23.63
CA GLY A 167 7.89 19.84 -24.16
C GLY A 167 8.21 20.87 -23.09
N GLY A 168 7.87 20.62 -21.81
CA GLY A 168 8.12 21.51 -20.68
C GLY A 168 7.05 22.58 -20.47
N ASN A 169 5.91 22.52 -21.18
CA ASN A 169 4.80 23.45 -20.95
C ASN A 169 3.96 22.99 -19.74
N MET A 170 3.56 23.97 -18.93
CA MET A 170 2.67 23.72 -17.79
C MET A 170 1.26 24.24 -18.08
N THR A 171 0.28 23.40 -17.86
CA THR A 171 -1.14 23.74 -17.97
C THR A 171 -1.85 23.47 -16.64
N ILE A 172 -2.60 24.47 -16.15
CA ILE A 172 -3.46 24.33 -14.99
C ILE A 172 -4.91 24.45 -15.46
N LYS A 173 -5.69 23.38 -15.25
CA LYS A 173 -7.14 23.34 -15.47
C LYS A 173 -7.85 23.36 -14.12
N ALA A 174 -8.71 24.35 -13.89
CA ALA A 174 -9.50 24.45 -12.67
C ALA A 174 -10.69 25.39 -12.89
N ASN A 175 -11.75 25.24 -12.10
CA ASN A 175 -12.87 26.19 -12.10
C ASN A 175 -12.45 27.56 -11.59
N SER A 176 -11.49 27.60 -10.68
CA SER A 176 -10.93 28.85 -10.14
C SER A 176 -9.49 28.59 -9.67
N ILE A 177 -8.60 29.55 -9.93
CA ILE A 177 -7.22 29.54 -9.47
C ILE A 177 -7.05 30.72 -8.52
N ALA A 178 -6.89 30.44 -7.22
CA ALA A 178 -6.62 31.40 -6.20
C ALA A 178 -5.13 31.38 -5.82
N ILE A 179 -4.53 32.55 -5.67
CA ILE A 179 -3.21 32.71 -5.07
C ILE A 179 -3.43 33.32 -3.70
N ASP A 180 -3.08 32.56 -2.68
CA ASP A 180 -3.25 32.92 -1.27
C ASP A 180 -1.89 33.01 -0.60
N THR A 181 -1.52 34.23 -0.20
CA THR A 181 -0.27 34.50 0.51
C THR A 181 -0.60 35.15 1.87
N PRO A 182 0.31 35.14 2.86
CA PRO A 182 0.05 35.78 4.15
C PRO A 182 -0.40 37.24 4.05
N SER A 183 -0.01 37.95 2.97
CA SER A 183 -0.29 39.37 2.77
C SER A 183 -1.40 39.65 1.77
N ASN A 184 -1.68 38.73 0.85
CA ASN A 184 -2.64 38.96 -0.23
C ASN A 184 -3.32 37.67 -0.69
N LYS A 185 -4.61 37.76 -0.96
CA LYS A 185 -5.39 36.73 -1.61
C LYS A 185 -6.09 37.29 -2.84
N PHE A 186 -5.85 36.69 -4.00
CA PHE A 186 -6.57 37.07 -5.22
C PHE A 186 -6.84 35.84 -6.10
N THR A 187 -7.86 35.95 -6.92
CA THR A 187 -8.24 34.92 -7.89
C THR A 187 -7.85 35.40 -9.28
N LEU A 188 -7.19 34.58 -10.09
CA LEU A 188 -6.73 34.96 -11.42
C LEU A 188 -7.88 35.46 -12.30
N GLN A 189 -9.07 34.90 -12.15
CA GLN A 189 -10.26 35.25 -12.95
C GLN A 189 -10.86 36.61 -12.56
N THR A 190 -10.63 37.09 -11.33
CA THR A 190 -11.34 38.26 -10.79
C THR A 190 -10.42 39.37 -10.26
N HIS A 191 -9.08 39.19 -10.34
CA HIS A 191 -8.15 40.22 -9.85
C HIS A 191 -8.29 41.51 -10.69
N ARG A 192 -8.10 42.64 -10.03
CA ARG A 192 -8.21 43.97 -10.63
C ARG A 192 -6.96 44.76 -10.31
N HIS A 193 -6.57 45.60 -11.25
CA HIS A 193 -5.46 46.56 -11.07
C HIS A 193 -6.06 47.93 -10.81
N PRO A 194 -5.89 48.54 -9.63
CA PRO A 194 -6.32 49.91 -9.37
C PRO A 194 -5.41 50.90 -10.11
N GLY A 195 -5.97 52.05 -10.48
CA GLY A 195 -5.21 53.16 -11.10
C GLY A 195 -5.07 53.06 -12.63
N VAL A 196 -5.75 52.10 -13.29
CA VAL A 196 -5.80 52.01 -14.75
C VAL A 196 -6.92 52.89 -15.29
N GLN A 197 -6.64 53.82 -16.21
CA GLN A 197 -7.69 54.54 -16.92
C GLN A 197 -8.40 53.61 -17.89
N PRO A 198 -9.76 53.61 -17.94
CA PRO A 198 -10.51 52.87 -18.93
C PRO A 198 -10.18 53.32 -20.35
N GLY A 199 -9.85 52.40 -21.23
CA GLY A 199 -9.58 52.68 -22.64
C GLY A 199 -9.78 51.41 -23.47
N SER A 200 -9.92 51.56 -24.80
CA SER A 200 -10.05 50.46 -25.74
C SER A 200 -8.71 49.79 -26.11
N GLY A 201 -7.61 50.26 -25.59
CA GLY A 201 -6.27 49.68 -25.82
C GLY A 201 -6.00 48.46 -24.96
N THR A 202 -5.37 47.44 -25.53
CA THR A 202 -4.82 46.29 -24.82
C THR A 202 -3.35 46.53 -24.54
N THR A 203 -2.84 46.06 -23.41
CA THR A 203 -1.40 46.03 -23.13
C THR A 203 -0.71 45.03 -24.05
N SER A 204 0.55 45.28 -24.41
CA SER A 204 1.39 44.29 -25.08
C SER A 204 1.63 43.06 -24.17
N GLN A 205 2.07 41.98 -24.79
CA GLN A 205 2.49 40.79 -24.04
C GLN A 205 3.59 41.17 -23.05
N PRO A 206 3.60 40.54 -21.85
CA PRO A 206 4.73 40.69 -20.94
C PRO A 206 6.01 40.19 -21.59
N VAL A 207 7.07 40.93 -21.42
CA VAL A 207 8.45 40.58 -21.86
C VAL A 207 9.15 39.80 -20.78
#